data_96df5214bf326098d9ab0a8c17372eec
#
_entry.id   96df5214bf326098d9ab0a8c17372eec
#
_cell.length_a   1.000
_cell.length_b   1.000
_cell.length_c   1.000
_cell.angle_alpha   90.00
_cell.angle_beta   90.00
_cell.angle_gamma   90.00
#
_symmetry.space_group_name_H-M   'P 1'
#
loop_
_entity.id
_entity.type
_entity.pdbx_description
1 polymer ?
#
loop_
_entity_poly.entity_id
_entity_poly.type
_entity_poly.pdbx_seq_one_letter_code
_entity_poly.pdbx_strand_id
1 'polypeptide(L)'
;IAAEVSRVANATYGHSRRIMPEQPWWNNLDPVFHKFPDDFYLDTRTQVVVESLAMLDVITRTGFASLATLFALIGTMRQLKTDNTERHFYTALADRGDVDAVFPRPTAPITVTRKPVSVRFAPQGAITETLSFESPYQTLNPALQPHYSTLRRNGTAWAQYWRHGDKPRPTLCVIHGFILDSHWLNSRFFHLDWFYKQGYD
;
A
#
# COMPACT_ATOMS: atom_id res chain seq x y z
N ILE A 1 15.18 -12.07 -10.97
CA ILE A 1 14.70 -11.18 -9.89
C ILE A 1 13.31 -11.61 -9.44
N ALA A 2 12.32 -11.75 -10.35
CA ALA A 2 10.97 -12.21 -9.97
C ALA A 2 10.95 -13.62 -9.36
N ALA A 3 11.78 -14.55 -9.89
CA ALA A 3 11.94 -15.89 -9.33
C ALA A 3 12.61 -15.88 -7.94
N GLU A 4 13.51 -14.94 -7.70
CA GLU A 4 14.20 -14.78 -6.42
C GLU A 4 13.27 -14.16 -5.38
N VAL A 5 12.48 -13.19 -5.74
CA VAL A 5 11.43 -12.61 -4.87
C VAL A 5 10.37 -13.66 -4.52
N SER A 6 9.99 -14.51 -5.49
CA SER A 6 9.05 -15.62 -5.23
C SER A 6 9.67 -16.71 -4.33
N ARG A 7 10.98 -17.00 -4.47
CA ARG A 7 11.68 -17.90 -3.56
C ARG A 7 11.79 -17.36 -2.14
N VAL A 8 12.11 -16.08 -2.00
CA VAL A 8 12.18 -15.43 -0.69
C VAL A 8 10.78 -15.40 -0.04
N ALA A 9 9.74 -15.07 -0.79
CA ALA A 9 8.36 -15.13 -0.31
C ALA A 9 7.97 -16.56 0.11
N ASN A 10 8.23 -17.57 -0.73
CA ASN A 10 7.91 -18.97 -0.41
C ASN A 10 8.78 -19.55 0.72
N ALA A 11 10.04 -19.15 0.84
CA ALA A 11 10.89 -19.53 1.97
C ALA A 11 10.42 -18.91 3.29
N THR A 12 9.78 -17.73 3.21
CA THR A 12 9.25 -17.03 4.39
C THR A 12 7.88 -17.59 4.81
N TYR A 13 7.10 -18.19 3.89
CA TYR A 13 5.76 -18.74 4.14
C TYR A 13 5.70 -20.27 4.26
N GLY A 14 6.81 -20.96 4.06
CA GLY A 14 6.91 -22.41 4.21
C GLY A 14 7.18 -22.84 5.64
N HIS A 15 6.15 -23.25 6.35
CA HIS A 15 6.16 -24.01 7.61
C HIS A 15 7.02 -23.45 8.75
N SER A 16 6.43 -22.63 9.58
CA SER A 16 6.65 -22.71 11.02
C SER A 16 5.54 -21.96 11.73
N ARG A 17 4.95 -22.56 12.76
CA ARG A 17 4.26 -21.81 13.82
C ARG A 17 5.28 -20.81 14.39
N ARG A 18 5.41 -19.65 13.73
CA ARG A 18 6.22 -18.57 14.30
C ARG A 18 5.42 -17.98 15.43
N ILE A 19 5.84 -18.33 16.65
CA ILE A 19 5.72 -17.44 17.79
C ILE A 19 6.11 -16.05 17.26
N MET A 20 5.18 -15.09 17.29
CA MET A 20 5.51 -13.71 16.92
C MET A 20 6.76 -13.33 17.68
N PRO A 21 7.82 -12.84 17.03
CA PRO A 21 8.96 -12.37 17.78
C PRO A 21 8.49 -11.29 18.74
N GLU A 22 8.86 -11.38 20.01
CA GLU A 22 8.54 -10.40 21.05
C GLU A 22 8.96 -8.97 20.65
N GLN A 23 9.84 -8.88 19.67
CA GLN A 23 10.35 -7.62 19.13
C GLN A 23 10.02 -7.47 17.65
N PRO A 24 9.78 -6.25 17.17
CA PRO A 24 9.57 -5.97 15.77
C PRO A 24 10.72 -6.51 14.90
N TRP A 25 10.40 -6.99 13.70
CA TRP A 25 11.37 -7.61 12.79
C TRP A 25 12.59 -6.71 12.46
N TRP A 26 12.42 -5.40 12.51
CA TRP A 26 13.51 -4.44 12.25
C TRP A 26 14.55 -4.39 13.38
N ASN A 27 14.25 -4.89 14.56
CA ASN A 27 15.24 -5.00 15.63
C ASN A 27 16.25 -6.14 15.38
N ASN A 28 15.93 -7.05 14.47
CA ASN A 28 16.80 -8.16 14.04
C ASN A 28 17.59 -7.86 12.76
N LEU A 29 17.55 -6.62 12.28
CA LEU A 29 18.38 -6.20 11.15
C LEU A 29 19.86 -6.19 11.56
N ASP A 30 20.73 -6.44 10.57
CA ASP A 30 22.17 -6.31 10.76
C ASP A 30 22.49 -4.93 11.37
N PRO A 31 23.34 -4.85 12.39
CA PRO A 31 23.73 -3.58 13.03
C PRO A 31 24.17 -2.49 12.05
N VAL A 32 24.67 -2.87 10.86
CA VAL A 32 25.04 -1.90 9.82
C VAL A 32 23.86 -1.03 9.36
N PHE A 33 22.63 -1.54 9.40
CA PHE A 33 21.43 -0.78 9.05
C PHE A 33 21.05 0.30 10.08
N HIS A 34 21.62 0.23 11.28
CA HIS A 34 21.37 1.19 12.35
C HIS A 34 22.51 2.21 12.52
N LYS A 35 23.54 2.10 11.71
CA LYS A 35 24.69 3.00 11.75
C LYS A 35 24.72 3.88 10.51
N PHE A 36 25.01 5.15 10.72
CA PHE A 36 25.43 5.98 9.62
C PHE A 36 26.79 5.47 9.09
N PRO A 37 27.07 5.60 7.78
CA PRO A 37 28.41 5.39 7.26
C PRO A 37 29.44 6.18 8.05
N ASP A 38 30.61 5.60 8.28
CA ASP A 38 31.65 6.24 9.10
C ASP A 38 32.12 7.62 8.55
N ASP A 39 31.93 7.82 7.25
CA ASP A 39 32.23 9.05 6.53
C ASP A 39 31.04 10.02 6.42
N PHE A 40 29.85 9.66 6.94
CA PHE A 40 28.65 10.48 6.82
C PHE A 40 28.87 11.93 7.31
N TYR A 41 29.54 12.10 8.42
CA TYR A 41 29.84 13.42 8.99
C TYR A 41 30.98 14.15 8.30
N LEU A 42 31.74 13.48 7.43
CA LEU A 42 32.81 14.08 6.63
C LEU A 42 32.29 14.66 5.31
N ASP A 43 31.21 14.14 4.79
CA ASP A 43 30.55 14.65 3.59
C ASP A 43 29.44 15.64 3.93
N THR A 44 29.80 16.89 4.07
CA THR A 44 28.86 17.99 4.38
C THR A 44 27.73 18.10 3.38
N ARG A 45 27.95 17.76 2.11
CA ARG A 45 26.91 17.82 1.08
C ARG A 45 25.82 16.75 1.31
N THR A 46 26.23 15.52 1.55
CA THR A 46 25.31 14.41 1.87
C THR A 46 24.59 14.68 3.18
N GLN A 47 25.27 15.17 4.19
CA GLN A 47 24.67 15.53 5.47
C GLN A 47 23.57 16.58 5.30
N VAL A 48 23.85 17.69 4.60
CA VAL A 48 22.86 18.76 4.35
C VAL A 48 21.65 18.22 3.59
N VAL A 49 21.83 17.36 2.59
CA VAL A 49 20.73 16.75 1.84
C VAL A 49 19.88 15.87 2.74
N VAL A 50 20.49 15.00 3.55
CA VAL A 50 19.78 14.08 4.46
C VAL A 50 19.02 14.87 5.52
N GLU A 51 19.63 15.85 6.15
CA GLU A 51 18.97 16.68 7.17
C GLU A 51 17.83 17.51 6.59
N SER A 52 18.02 18.06 5.38
CA SER A 52 16.95 18.80 4.68
C SER A 52 15.76 17.92 4.35
N LEU A 53 15.99 16.68 3.89
CA LEU A 53 14.94 15.72 3.62
C LEU A 53 14.25 15.26 4.90
N ALA A 54 14.99 15.04 5.98
CA ALA A 54 14.44 14.70 7.28
C ALA A 54 13.54 15.83 7.83
N MET A 55 13.99 17.09 7.69
CA MET A 55 13.18 18.25 8.07
C MET A 55 11.91 18.37 7.23
N LEU A 56 11.99 18.16 5.92
CA LEU A 56 10.84 18.16 5.01
C LEU A 56 9.86 17.04 5.38
N ASP A 57 10.35 15.86 5.74
CA ASP A 57 9.52 14.74 6.19
C ASP A 57 8.76 15.10 7.48
N VAL A 58 9.43 15.71 8.47
CA VAL A 58 8.79 16.16 9.72
C VAL A 58 7.72 17.22 9.44
N ILE A 59 7.99 18.22 8.60
CA ILE A 59 7.02 19.25 8.23
C ILE A 59 5.82 18.62 7.53
N THR A 60 6.06 17.71 6.59
CA THR A 60 5.01 17.03 5.83
C THR A 60 4.13 16.17 6.74
N ARG A 61 4.74 15.37 7.60
CA ARG A 61 4.00 14.54 8.58
C ARG A 61 3.17 15.38 9.52
N THR A 62 3.76 16.46 10.06
CA THR A 62 3.06 17.37 10.99
C THR A 62 1.90 18.06 10.29
N GLY A 63 2.09 18.53 9.06
CA GLY A 63 1.03 19.14 8.25
C GLY A 63 -0.11 18.17 7.98
N PHE A 64 0.18 16.95 7.54
CA PHE A 64 -0.84 15.92 7.32
C PHE A 64 -1.53 15.49 8.61
N ALA A 65 -0.79 15.31 9.70
CA ALA A 65 -1.37 14.96 11.00
C ALA A 65 -2.32 16.05 11.51
N SER A 66 -1.92 17.32 11.38
CA SER A 66 -2.76 18.47 11.76
C SER A 66 -4.03 18.54 10.92
N LEU A 67 -3.93 18.34 9.62
CA LEU A 67 -5.06 18.30 8.70
C LEU A 67 -6.00 17.14 9.01
N ALA A 68 -5.45 15.93 9.23
CA ALA A 68 -6.21 14.75 9.61
C ALA A 68 -6.93 14.95 10.94
N THR A 69 -6.27 15.58 11.92
CA THR A 69 -6.88 15.94 13.20
C THR A 69 -8.03 16.91 13.03
N LEU A 70 -7.87 17.93 12.19
CA LEU A 70 -8.94 18.88 11.88
C LEU A 70 -10.16 18.19 11.26
N PHE A 71 -9.94 17.29 10.30
CA PHE A 71 -11.02 16.50 9.71
C PHE A 71 -11.66 15.53 10.70
N ALA A 72 -10.87 14.92 11.60
CA ALA A 72 -11.40 14.07 12.66
C ALA A 72 -12.26 14.83 13.67
N LEU A 73 -11.92 16.07 13.97
CA LEU A 73 -12.73 16.95 14.84
C LEU A 73 -14.06 17.35 14.20
N ILE A 74 -14.08 17.52 12.87
CA ILE A 74 -15.29 17.84 12.11
C ILE A 74 -16.13 16.58 11.87
N GLY A 75 -15.49 15.42 11.73
CA GLY A 75 -16.11 14.11 11.48
C GLY A 75 -16.44 13.40 12.79
N THR A 76 -17.64 13.58 13.26
CA THR A 76 -18.40 12.71 14.18
C THR A 76 -17.61 11.85 15.17
N MET A 77 -17.35 12.38 16.35
CA MET A 77 -16.95 11.65 17.58
C MET A 77 -17.77 10.35 17.81
N ARG A 78 -19.00 10.29 17.32
CA ARG A 78 -19.90 9.15 17.42
C ARG A 78 -19.41 7.96 16.57
N GLN A 79 -18.90 8.20 15.38
CA GLN A 79 -18.41 7.15 14.49
C GLN A 79 -17.12 6.54 15.02
N LEU A 80 -16.19 7.38 15.50
CA LEU A 80 -14.95 6.93 16.14
C LEU A 80 -15.21 6.04 17.36
N LYS A 81 -16.27 6.32 18.14
CA LYS A 81 -16.64 5.49 19.29
C LYS A 81 -17.14 4.11 18.87
N THR A 82 -17.95 4.05 17.82
CA THR A 82 -18.45 2.77 17.26
C THR A 82 -17.29 1.96 16.68
N ASP A 83 -16.42 2.58 15.91
CA ASP A 83 -15.26 1.93 15.31
C ASP A 83 -14.32 1.35 16.39
N ASN A 84 -14.13 2.08 17.48
CA ASN A 84 -13.31 1.62 18.58
C ASN A 84 -13.94 0.44 19.34
N THR A 85 -15.26 0.37 19.43
CA THR A 85 -15.97 -0.77 20.04
C THR A 85 -15.75 -2.05 19.23
N GLU A 86 -15.80 -1.95 17.90
CA GLU A 86 -15.62 -3.08 16.99
C GLU A 86 -14.16 -3.54 16.84
N ARG A 87 -13.21 -2.75 17.35
CA ARG A 87 -11.78 -3.08 17.33
C ARG A 87 -11.48 -4.42 18.00
N HIS A 88 -12.19 -4.75 19.07
CA HIS A 88 -12.00 -6.01 19.79
C HIS A 88 -12.21 -7.25 18.94
N PHE A 89 -13.12 -7.20 17.95
CA PHE A 89 -13.30 -8.28 17.00
C PHE A 89 -12.00 -8.54 16.22
N TYR A 90 -11.39 -7.49 15.68
CA TYR A 90 -10.17 -7.63 14.88
C TYR A 90 -8.94 -7.97 15.72
N THR A 91 -8.87 -7.50 16.97
CA THR A 91 -7.83 -7.90 17.90
C THR A 91 -7.91 -9.41 18.18
N ALA A 92 -9.09 -9.91 18.53
CA ALA A 92 -9.30 -11.33 18.78
C ALA A 92 -9.03 -12.20 17.53
N LEU A 93 -9.28 -11.69 16.34
CA LEU A 93 -8.96 -12.37 15.10
C LEU A 93 -7.45 -12.41 14.84
N ALA A 94 -6.76 -11.30 15.09
CA ALA A 94 -5.31 -11.18 14.96
C ALA A 94 -4.56 -12.08 15.97
N ASP A 95 -5.05 -12.18 17.19
CA ASP A 95 -4.46 -13.02 18.26
C ASP A 95 -4.47 -14.52 17.90
N ARG A 96 -5.32 -14.94 16.97
CA ARG A 96 -5.32 -16.32 16.44
C ARG A 96 -4.11 -16.62 15.56
N GLY A 97 -3.42 -15.59 15.06
CA GLY A 97 -2.27 -15.73 14.16
C GLY A 97 -2.58 -16.36 12.79
N ASP A 98 -3.86 -16.46 12.44
CA ASP A 98 -4.31 -17.00 11.16
C ASP A 98 -4.47 -15.89 10.13
N VAL A 99 -3.46 -15.73 9.29
CA VAL A 99 -3.42 -14.69 8.24
C VAL A 99 -4.51 -14.90 7.19
N ASP A 100 -4.82 -16.15 6.84
CA ASP A 100 -5.83 -16.44 5.82
C ASP A 100 -7.26 -16.15 6.34
N ALA A 101 -7.48 -16.23 7.65
CA ALA A 101 -8.73 -15.81 8.27
C ALA A 101 -8.89 -14.27 8.26
N VAL A 102 -7.78 -13.52 8.37
CA VAL A 102 -7.80 -12.05 8.34
C VAL A 102 -7.87 -11.52 6.90
N PHE A 103 -7.19 -12.20 5.97
CA PHE A 103 -7.11 -11.82 4.56
C PHE A 103 -7.56 -12.98 3.67
N PRO A 104 -8.86 -13.31 3.66
CA PRO A 104 -9.35 -14.43 2.87
C PRO A 104 -9.13 -14.16 1.39
N ARG A 105 -8.60 -15.16 0.69
CA ARG A 105 -8.39 -15.08 -0.76
C ARG A 105 -9.73 -15.18 -1.48
N PRO A 106 -9.91 -14.43 -2.57
CA PRO A 106 -11.07 -14.60 -3.44
C PRO A 106 -11.15 -16.05 -3.94
N THR A 107 -12.30 -16.68 -3.82
CA THR A 107 -12.53 -18.06 -4.27
C THR A 107 -13.04 -18.12 -5.69
N ALA A 108 -13.65 -17.05 -6.19
CA ALA A 108 -14.18 -16.97 -7.54
C ALA A 108 -13.22 -16.17 -8.46
N PRO A 109 -13.14 -16.51 -9.75
CA PRO A 109 -12.42 -15.71 -10.72
C PRO A 109 -12.97 -14.29 -10.79
N ILE A 110 -12.07 -13.31 -10.81
CA ILE A 110 -12.43 -11.90 -10.93
C ILE A 110 -12.46 -11.54 -12.42
N THR A 111 -13.61 -11.05 -12.88
CA THR A 111 -13.77 -10.54 -14.25
C THR A 111 -13.36 -9.08 -14.30
N VAL A 112 -12.28 -8.79 -15.01
CA VAL A 112 -11.75 -7.44 -15.16
C VAL A 112 -12.28 -6.80 -16.44
N THR A 113 -12.95 -5.67 -16.29
CA THR A 113 -13.32 -4.80 -17.43
C THR A 113 -12.16 -3.85 -17.73
N ARG A 114 -11.77 -3.78 -19.00
CA ARG A 114 -10.69 -2.92 -19.50
C ARG A 114 -11.27 -1.86 -20.41
N LYS A 115 -10.93 -0.60 -20.17
CA LYS A 115 -11.35 0.53 -21.01
C LYS A 115 -10.14 1.39 -21.37
N PRO A 116 -9.87 1.63 -22.65
CA PRO A 116 -8.84 2.58 -23.06
C PRO A 116 -9.11 3.96 -22.45
N VAL A 117 -8.05 4.61 -22.00
CA VAL A 117 -8.12 5.96 -21.43
C VAL A 117 -6.90 6.76 -21.90
N SER A 118 -7.07 8.04 -22.14
CA SER A 118 -5.95 8.93 -22.41
C SER A 118 -5.62 9.73 -21.17
N VAL A 119 -4.39 9.60 -20.66
CA VAL A 119 -3.92 10.33 -19.49
C VAL A 119 -2.64 11.09 -19.83
N ARG A 120 -2.59 12.38 -19.47
CA ARG A 120 -1.48 13.28 -19.82
C ARG A 120 -0.17 12.96 -19.08
N PHE A 121 -0.25 12.26 -17.97
CA PHE A 121 0.90 11.94 -17.13
C PHE A 121 1.47 10.53 -17.36
N ALA A 122 0.88 9.76 -18.27
CA ALA A 122 1.43 8.48 -18.67
C ALA A 122 2.73 8.66 -19.46
N PRO A 123 3.64 7.67 -19.40
CA PRO A 123 4.84 7.67 -20.22
C PRO A 123 4.50 7.75 -21.71
N GLN A 124 5.38 8.40 -22.47
CA GLN A 124 5.20 8.49 -23.91
C GLN A 124 5.18 7.09 -24.56
N GLY A 125 4.20 6.86 -25.42
CA GLY A 125 4.01 5.58 -26.10
C GLY A 125 3.31 4.51 -25.27
N ALA A 126 2.95 4.80 -24.02
CA ALA A 126 2.19 3.86 -23.21
C ALA A 126 0.77 3.67 -23.74
N ILE A 127 0.33 2.42 -23.81
CA ILE A 127 -1.09 2.09 -23.96
C ILE A 127 -1.70 2.17 -22.58
N THR A 128 -2.65 3.08 -22.39
CA THR A 128 -3.24 3.35 -21.08
C THR A 128 -4.68 2.87 -21.00
N GLU A 129 -4.99 2.15 -19.96
CA GLU A 129 -6.31 1.56 -19.73
C GLU A 129 -6.76 1.79 -18.28
N THR A 130 -8.05 1.94 -18.09
CA THR A 130 -8.66 1.82 -16.77
C THR A 130 -9.15 0.38 -16.62
N LEU A 131 -8.73 -0.26 -15.55
CA LEU A 131 -9.22 -1.56 -15.13
C LEU A 131 -10.29 -1.36 -14.07
N SER A 132 -11.38 -2.12 -14.14
CA SER A 132 -12.38 -2.15 -13.08
C SER A 132 -12.93 -3.55 -12.91
N PHE A 133 -13.23 -3.90 -11.65
CA PHE A 133 -13.87 -5.17 -11.33
C PHE A 133 -14.71 -5.01 -10.05
N GLU A 134 -15.71 -5.86 -9.91
CA GLU A 134 -16.45 -5.96 -8.66
C GLU A 134 -15.54 -6.51 -7.57
N SER A 135 -15.45 -5.79 -6.46
CA SER A 135 -14.65 -6.20 -5.31
C SER A 135 -15.31 -7.40 -4.64
N PRO A 136 -14.62 -8.54 -4.53
CA PRO A 136 -15.13 -9.70 -3.81
C PRO A 136 -15.06 -9.53 -2.30
N TYR A 137 -14.50 -8.42 -1.82
CA TYR A 137 -14.30 -8.18 -0.40
C TYR A 137 -15.63 -8.03 0.34
N GLN A 138 -15.73 -8.75 1.44
CA GLN A 138 -16.78 -8.61 2.43
C GLN A 138 -16.14 -8.35 3.79
N THR A 139 -16.73 -7.46 4.59
CA THR A 139 -16.19 -7.23 5.93
C THR A 139 -16.31 -8.49 6.79
N LEU A 140 -15.24 -8.83 7.50
CA LEU A 140 -15.19 -10.00 8.36
C LEU A 140 -16.06 -9.83 9.61
N ASN A 141 -16.20 -8.60 10.09
CA ASN A 141 -17.03 -8.30 11.24
C ASN A 141 -18.50 -8.19 10.84
N PRO A 142 -19.37 -9.14 11.28
CA PRO A 142 -20.80 -9.11 10.93
C PRO A 142 -21.51 -7.84 11.38
N ALA A 143 -21.07 -7.22 12.46
CA ALA A 143 -21.67 -5.98 12.99
C ALA A 143 -21.46 -4.79 12.05
N LEU A 144 -20.39 -4.79 11.25
CA LEU A 144 -20.08 -3.74 10.28
C LEU A 144 -20.69 -3.98 8.90
N GLN A 145 -21.17 -5.20 8.62
CA GLN A 145 -21.69 -5.58 7.30
C GLN A 145 -22.84 -4.68 6.82
N PRO A 146 -23.85 -4.34 7.65
CA PRO A 146 -24.95 -3.48 7.21
C PRO A 146 -24.46 -2.08 6.81
N HIS A 147 -23.50 -1.53 7.55
CA HIS A 147 -22.92 -0.23 7.24
C HIS A 147 -22.06 -0.31 5.97
N TYR A 148 -21.19 -1.31 5.88
CA TYR A 148 -20.30 -1.48 4.73
C TYR A 148 -21.08 -1.63 3.41
N SER A 149 -22.21 -2.35 3.41
CA SER A 149 -23.06 -2.54 2.23
C SER A 149 -23.67 -1.24 1.70
N THR A 150 -23.75 -0.18 2.51
CA THR A 150 -24.21 1.14 2.06
C THR A 150 -23.14 1.92 1.29
N LEU A 151 -21.87 1.53 1.42
CA LEU A 151 -20.73 2.19 0.81
C LEU A 151 -20.51 1.70 -0.64
N ARG A 152 -21.45 2.02 -1.52
CA ARG A 152 -21.49 1.51 -2.91
C ARG A 152 -20.20 1.69 -3.69
N ARG A 153 -19.41 2.76 -3.41
CA ARG A 153 -18.14 3.01 -4.08
C ARG A 153 -17.08 1.95 -3.76
N ASN A 154 -17.17 1.31 -2.61
CA ASN A 154 -16.26 0.26 -2.18
C ASN A 154 -16.53 -1.09 -2.89
N GLY A 155 -17.68 -1.22 -3.55
CA GLY A 155 -18.04 -2.42 -4.30
C GLY A 155 -17.33 -2.56 -5.64
N THR A 156 -16.61 -1.54 -6.10
CA THR A 156 -15.85 -1.59 -7.36
C THR A 156 -14.42 -1.16 -7.13
N ALA A 157 -13.48 -2.01 -7.49
CA ALA A 157 -12.08 -1.67 -7.52
C ALA A 157 -11.69 -1.05 -8.86
N TRP A 158 -10.83 -0.06 -8.81
CA TRP A 158 -10.35 0.67 -9.98
C TRP A 158 -8.83 0.71 -9.98
N ALA A 159 -8.22 0.50 -11.15
CA ALA A 159 -6.79 0.68 -11.34
C ALA A 159 -6.52 1.36 -12.68
N GLN A 160 -5.43 2.07 -12.76
CA GLN A 160 -4.89 2.56 -14.01
C GLN A 160 -3.74 1.64 -14.42
N TYR A 161 -3.77 1.20 -15.66
CA TYR A 161 -2.78 0.28 -16.20
C TYR A 161 -2.05 0.93 -17.38
N TRP A 162 -0.74 0.84 -17.37
CA TRP A 162 0.14 1.27 -18.44
C TRP A 162 0.85 0.06 -19.01
N ARG A 163 0.72 -0.18 -20.29
CA ARG A 163 1.38 -1.30 -20.94
C ARG A 163 2.12 -0.88 -22.21
N HIS A 164 3.18 -1.62 -22.54
CA HIS A 164 3.98 -1.39 -23.74
C HIS A 164 3.34 -1.94 -25.01
N GLY A 165 2.53 -2.98 -24.90
CA GLY A 165 1.91 -3.66 -26.03
C GLY A 165 1.24 -4.95 -25.61
N ASP A 166 1.08 -5.87 -26.56
CA ASP A 166 0.35 -7.12 -26.31
C ASP A 166 1.24 -8.26 -25.80
N LYS A 167 2.56 -8.08 -25.82
CA LYS A 167 3.48 -9.10 -25.29
C LYS A 167 3.51 -9.02 -23.76
N PRO A 168 3.36 -10.17 -23.08
CA PRO A 168 3.46 -10.21 -21.61
C PRO A 168 4.79 -9.63 -21.13
N ARG A 169 4.72 -8.78 -20.10
CA ARG A 169 5.86 -8.19 -19.42
C ARG A 169 5.68 -8.34 -17.91
N PRO A 170 6.76 -8.24 -17.12
CA PRO A 170 6.61 -8.11 -15.69
C PRO A 170 5.73 -6.91 -15.34
N THR A 171 4.73 -7.13 -14.51
CA THR A 171 3.79 -6.09 -14.09
C THR A 171 4.09 -5.65 -12.68
N LEU A 172 4.23 -4.35 -12.47
CA LEU A 172 4.38 -3.73 -11.16
C LEU A 172 3.02 -3.21 -10.68
N CYS A 173 2.48 -3.85 -9.65
CA CYS A 173 1.26 -3.38 -9.01
C CYS A 173 1.60 -2.43 -7.87
N VAL A 174 1.16 -1.18 -7.96
CA VAL A 174 1.37 -0.15 -6.95
C VAL A 174 0.06 0.18 -6.26
N ILE A 175 0.01 -0.06 -4.96
CA ILE A 175 -1.14 0.27 -4.12
C ILE A 175 -0.80 1.56 -3.37
N HIS A 176 -1.60 2.60 -3.61
CA HIS A 176 -1.40 3.87 -2.93
C HIS A 176 -1.79 3.81 -1.45
N GLY A 177 -1.21 4.71 -0.66
CA GLY A 177 -1.55 4.86 0.75
C GLY A 177 -2.90 5.56 0.97
N PHE A 178 -3.29 5.64 2.23
CA PHE A 178 -4.49 6.33 2.66
C PHE A 178 -4.50 7.80 2.20
N ILE A 179 -5.64 8.30 1.72
CA ILE A 179 -5.87 9.68 1.21
C ILE A 179 -5.25 9.98 -0.17
N LEU A 180 -4.38 9.15 -0.69
CA LEU A 180 -3.72 9.38 -1.99
C LEU A 180 -4.43 8.64 -3.12
N ASP A 181 -5.60 9.09 -3.53
CA ASP A 181 -6.38 8.49 -4.63
C ASP A 181 -5.99 9.00 -6.03
N SER A 182 -5.25 10.11 -6.10
CA SER A 182 -4.85 10.70 -7.36
C SER A 182 -3.77 9.89 -8.09
N HIS A 183 -4.11 9.26 -9.20
CA HIS A 183 -3.16 8.52 -10.03
C HIS A 183 -2.00 9.38 -10.53
N TRP A 184 -2.26 10.66 -10.85
CA TRP A 184 -1.21 11.60 -11.23
C TRP A 184 -0.17 11.78 -10.12
N LEU A 185 -0.64 12.00 -8.88
CA LEU A 185 0.24 12.21 -7.74
C LEU A 185 1.04 10.94 -7.44
N ASN A 186 0.36 9.79 -7.41
CA ASN A 186 1.00 8.50 -7.17
C ASN A 186 2.05 8.16 -8.22
N SER A 187 1.77 8.46 -9.50
CA SER A 187 2.74 8.20 -10.57
C SER A 187 4.04 8.98 -10.38
N ARG A 188 3.95 10.19 -9.83
CA ARG A 188 5.11 11.04 -9.52
C ARG A 188 5.84 10.57 -8.27
N PHE A 189 5.10 10.32 -7.18
CA PHE A 189 5.68 9.87 -5.92
C PHE A 189 6.44 8.56 -6.05
N PHE A 190 5.89 7.61 -6.76
CA PHE A 190 6.49 6.29 -6.94
C PHE A 190 7.38 6.18 -8.17
N HIS A 191 7.64 7.29 -8.88
CA HIS A 191 8.45 7.29 -10.11
C HIS A 191 8.05 6.22 -11.11
N LEU A 192 6.74 6.03 -11.34
CA LEU A 192 6.22 4.93 -12.15
C LEU A 192 6.67 5.00 -13.61
N ASP A 193 6.95 6.18 -14.14
CA ASP A 193 7.52 6.39 -15.46
C ASP A 193 8.93 5.77 -15.61
N TRP A 194 9.70 5.76 -14.52
CA TRP A 194 11.01 5.10 -14.50
C TRP A 194 10.85 3.58 -14.62
N PHE A 195 9.96 2.97 -13.83
CA PHE A 195 9.69 1.53 -13.92
C PHE A 195 9.18 1.14 -15.29
N TYR A 196 8.28 1.94 -15.86
CA TYR A 196 7.82 1.72 -17.23
C TYR A 196 8.98 1.70 -18.22
N LYS A 197 9.90 2.68 -18.18
CA LYS A 197 11.10 2.73 -19.03
C LYS A 197 12.05 1.55 -18.82
N GLN A 198 12.03 0.91 -17.64
CA GLN A 198 12.76 -0.32 -17.37
C GLN A 198 12.06 -1.58 -17.91
N GLY A 199 10.91 -1.44 -18.56
CA GLY A 199 10.20 -2.54 -19.21
C GLY A 199 9.10 -3.19 -18.40
N TYR A 200 8.70 -2.59 -17.27
CA TYR A 200 7.53 -3.04 -16.50
C TYR A 200 6.24 -2.45 -17.09
N ASP A 201 5.19 -3.25 -17.05
CA ASP A 201 3.82 -2.80 -17.29
C ASP A 201 3.13 -2.45 -15.97
#